data_e0e13f38014a0517aabd1342473e4173
#
_entry.id   e0e13f38014a0517aabd1342473e4173
#
_cell.length_a   1.000
_cell.length_b   1.000
_cell.length_c   1.000
_cell.angle_alpha   90.00
_cell.angle_beta   90.00
_cell.angle_gamma   90.00
#
_symmetry.space_group_name_H-M   'P 1'
#
loop_
_entity.id
_entity.type
_entity.pdbx_description
1 polymer ?
#
loop_
_entity_poly.entity_id
_entity_poly.type
_entity_poly.pdbx_seq_one_letter_code
_entity_poly.pdbx_strand_id
1 'polypeptide(L)'
;MLINMIKKIIFPNTYSSDAYVEHLRKSGCEIGENCIIWSPNQTDIDATRPGLLKIGDNVKITKGVNILCHDYSRSVLRLKFGENVGEARKTIIGNNVFIGMNSVILMGSRIGNNTIVGAGSIVSGTFPDDVIIAGNPARVICNLDEYYEKRKIKSIEEAKQFANGFYDLKNRYPTIEEMGNAFSWQFLPRTTESLEKYSAFFNLKGDDHSDVVDCFMKSTPYYDSYNTFISHCIEERESSIGMKAE
;
A
#
# COMPACT_ATOMS: atom_id res chain seq x y z
N MET A 1 19.77 18.20 -2.16
CA MET A 1 20.94 17.63 -1.51
C MET A 1 21.05 18.02 -0.03
N LEU A 2 21.00 19.32 0.33
CA LEU A 2 21.10 19.80 1.72
C LEU A 2 20.03 19.24 2.66
N ILE A 3 18.76 19.19 2.25
CA ILE A 3 17.64 18.67 3.05
C ILE A 3 17.86 17.18 3.42
N ASN A 4 18.39 16.39 2.51
CA ASN A 4 18.69 14.96 2.79
C ASN A 4 19.85 14.78 3.75
N MET A 5 20.85 15.66 3.71
CA MET A 5 21.94 15.68 4.69
C MET A 5 21.45 16.04 6.09
N ILE A 6 20.62 17.04 6.20
CA ILE A 6 19.99 17.44 7.48
C ILE A 6 19.14 16.31 8.05
N LYS A 7 18.32 15.66 7.21
CA LYS A 7 17.52 14.50 7.63
C LYS A 7 18.38 13.35 8.16
N LYS A 8 19.52 13.05 7.53
CA LYS A 8 20.45 12.02 8.00
C LYS A 8 21.06 12.33 9.38
N ILE A 9 21.29 13.60 9.67
CA ILE A 9 21.83 14.02 10.97
C ILE A 9 20.76 13.93 12.06
N ILE A 10 19.56 14.42 11.79
CA ILE A 10 18.47 14.48 12.78
C ILE A 10 17.81 13.11 12.99
N PHE A 11 17.67 12.32 11.91
CA PHE A 11 16.98 11.04 11.90
C PHE A 11 17.84 9.93 11.29
N PRO A 12 18.99 9.58 11.90
CA PRO A 12 19.99 8.69 11.26
C PRO A 12 19.43 7.34 10.85
N ASN A 13 18.47 6.82 11.59
CA ASN A 13 17.87 5.49 11.35
C ASN A 13 16.58 5.52 10.50
N THR A 14 15.95 6.68 10.34
CA THR A 14 14.63 6.81 9.71
C THR A 14 14.55 7.89 8.64
N TYR A 15 15.71 8.38 8.13
CA TYR A 15 15.72 9.40 7.08
C TYR A 15 15.22 8.88 5.71
N SER A 16 15.23 7.57 5.50
CA SER A 16 14.70 6.88 4.32
C SER A 16 14.15 5.51 4.69
N SER A 17 13.35 4.91 3.80
CA SER A 17 12.87 3.53 3.95
C SER A 17 14.04 2.55 4.14
N ASP A 18 15.04 2.61 3.27
CA ASP A 18 16.20 1.70 3.29
C ASP A 18 17.00 1.82 4.60
N ALA A 19 17.18 3.05 5.09
CA ALA A 19 17.86 3.27 6.37
C ALA A 19 17.09 2.64 7.54
N TYR A 20 15.76 2.70 7.49
CA TYR A 20 14.94 2.13 8.56
C TYR A 20 14.91 0.61 8.49
N VAL A 21 14.76 0.02 7.31
CA VAL A 21 14.86 -1.43 7.10
C VAL A 21 16.21 -1.96 7.60
N GLU A 22 17.30 -1.29 7.22
CA GLU A 22 18.64 -1.66 7.65
C GLU A 22 18.82 -1.53 9.18
N HIS A 23 18.25 -0.49 9.78
CA HIS A 23 18.25 -0.32 11.23
C HIS A 23 17.52 -1.48 11.93
N LEU A 24 16.34 -1.86 11.44
CA LEU A 24 15.56 -2.98 11.98
C LEU A 24 16.32 -4.30 11.87
N ARG A 25 16.96 -4.58 10.72
CA ARG A 25 17.80 -5.76 10.52
C ARG A 25 18.97 -5.79 11.51
N LYS A 26 19.68 -4.67 11.68
CA LYS A 26 20.77 -4.52 12.66
C LYS A 26 20.32 -4.70 14.10
N SER A 27 19.07 -4.34 14.39
CA SER A 27 18.46 -4.55 15.71
C SER A 27 18.00 -6.00 15.95
N GLY A 28 18.24 -6.91 14.98
CA GLY A 28 17.92 -8.34 15.10
C GLY A 28 16.48 -8.70 14.67
N CYS A 29 15.79 -7.83 13.92
CA CYS A 29 14.53 -8.17 13.29
C CYS A 29 14.78 -8.95 12.00
N GLU A 30 13.97 -9.96 11.72
CA GLU A 30 13.95 -10.66 10.44
C GLU A 30 13.14 -9.84 9.43
N ILE A 31 13.80 -9.12 8.49
CA ILE A 31 13.14 -8.33 7.45
C ILE A 31 13.58 -8.83 6.08
N GLY A 32 12.63 -9.23 5.26
CA GLY A 32 12.84 -9.72 3.91
C GLY A 32 13.27 -8.64 2.90
N GLU A 33 13.33 -9.03 1.64
CA GLU A 33 13.76 -8.15 0.55
C GLU A 33 12.59 -7.32 -0.01
N ASN A 34 12.91 -6.22 -0.71
CA ASN A 34 11.95 -5.33 -1.36
C ASN A 34 10.87 -4.74 -0.43
N CYS A 35 11.20 -4.57 0.85
CA CYS A 35 10.32 -3.96 1.83
C CYS A 35 10.39 -2.43 1.75
N ILE A 36 9.23 -1.77 1.74
CA ILE A 36 9.12 -0.31 1.73
C ILE A 36 8.37 0.17 2.94
N ILE A 37 8.96 1.14 3.65
CA ILE A 37 8.32 1.85 4.75
C ILE A 37 8.16 3.31 4.31
N TRP A 38 6.91 3.71 4.00
CA TRP A 38 6.61 5.10 3.69
C TRP A 38 6.51 5.92 4.97
N SER A 39 7.13 7.10 4.96
CA SER A 39 7.19 7.99 6.13
C SER A 39 7.81 7.31 7.37
N PRO A 40 9.06 6.84 7.31
CA PRO A 40 9.69 6.10 8.40
C PRO A 40 9.66 6.81 9.75
N ASN A 41 9.75 8.15 9.76
CA ASN A 41 9.68 8.97 10.98
C ASN A 41 8.29 9.01 11.65
N GLN A 42 7.28 8.46 11.01
CA GLN A 42 5.89 8.43 11.48
C GLN A 42 5.36 7.00 11.58
N THR A 43 6.24 6.03 11.47
CA THR A 43 5.95 4.58 11.54
C THR A 43 6.78 4.02 12.68
N ASP A 44 6.14 3.30 13.59
CA ASP A 44 6.80 2.71 14.76
C ASP A 44 6.79 1.19 14.67
N ILE A 45 7.99 0.61 14.61
CA ILE A 45 8.18 -0.84 14.52
C ILE A 45 9.06 -1.26 15.69
N ASP A 46 8.48 -2.10 16.56
CA ASP A 46 9.15 -2.55 17.78
C ASP A 46 10.35 -3.44 17.49
N ALA A 47 11.54 -2.86 17.60
CA ALA A 47 12.83 -3.55 17.49
C ALA A 47 13.49 -3.82 18.85
N THR A 48 12.77 -3.62 19.96
CA THR A 48 13.34 -3.78 21.32
C THR A 48 13.45 -5.24 21.76
N ARG A 49 12.83 -6.16 21.01
CA ARG A 49 12.84 -7.60 21.29
C ARG A 49 13.39 -8.37 20.06
N PRO A 50 14.71 -8.48 19.91
CA PRO A 50 15.34 -9.23 18.83
C PRO A 50 14.73 -10.63 18.65
N GLY A 51 14.48 -11.03 17.39
CA GLY A 51 13.89 -12.34 17.07
C GLY A 51 12.36 -12.45 17.24
N LEU A 52 11.70 -11.43 17.80
CA LEU A 52 10.23 -11.43 17.93
C LEU A 52 9.51 -10.72 16.77
N LEU A 53 10.22 -10.15 15.82
CA LEU A 53 9.63 -9.58 14.60
C LEU A 53 10.16 -10.29 13.36
N LYS A 54 9.21 -10.77 12.55
CA LYS A 54 9.48 -11.27 11.20
C LYS A 54 8.57 -10.60 10.18
N ILE A 55 9.18 -9.99 9.16
CA ILE A 55 8.50 -9.42 8.00
C ILE A 55 9.09 -10.11 6.77
N GLY A 56 8.24 -10.65 5.91
CA GLY A 56 8.63 -11.32 4.66
C GLY A 56 9.07 -10.36 3.57
N ASP A 57 9.12 -10.88 2.34
CA ASP A 57 9.53 -10.12 1.16
C ASP A 57 8.37 -9.29 0.58
N ASN A 58 8.68 -8.24 -0.16
CA ASN A 58 7.72 -7.38 -0.88
C ASN A 58 6.65 -6.75 0.02
N VAL A 59 6.99 -6.43 1.27
CA VAL A 59 6.04 -5.82 2.22
C VAL A 59 6.04 -4.30 2.09
N LYS A 60 4.85 -3.72 1.96
CA LYS A 60 4.63 -2.28 1.82
C LYS A 60 3.94 -1.75 3.08
N ILE A 61 4.65 -0.96 3.86
CA ILE A 61 4.17 -0.38 5.12
C ILE A 61 3.93 1.11 4.93
N THR A 62 2.69 1.56 5.11
CA THR A 62 2.33 2.97 4.90
C THR A 62 2.49 3.81 6.16
N LYS A 63 2.25 5.11 6.04
CA LYS A 63 2.43 6.10 7.11
C LYS A 63 1.61 5.77 8.37
N GLY A 64 2.22 5.94 9.54
CA GLY A 64 1.54 5.85 10.83
C GLY A 64 1.25 4.42 11.31
N VAL A 65 1.77 3.41 10.62
CA VAL A 65 1.65 2.02 11.04
C VAL A 65 2.48 1.78 12.30
N ASN A 66 1.90 1.05 13.27
CA ASN A 66 2.59 0.59 14.47
C ASN A 66 2.63 -0.94 14.47
N ILE A 67 3.81 -1.53 14.69
CA ILE A 67 3.98 -2.99 14.78
C ILE A 67 4.62 -3.31 16.14
N LEU A 68 3.90 -4.07 16.96
CA LEU A 68 4.27 -4.37 18.33
C LEU A 68 4.71 -5.82 18.49
N CYS A 69 5.71 -6.04 19.34
CA CYS A 69 6.16 -7.36 19.78
C CYS A 69 6.07 -7.52 21.31
N HIS A 70 5.80 -6.45 22.05
CA HIS A 70 5.58 -6.45 23.50
C HIS A 70 4.67 -5.28 23.89
N ASP A 71 4.23 -5.26 25.16
CA ASP A 71 3.59 -4.12 25.78
C ASP A 71 4.14 -3.82 27.19
N TYR A 72 3.59 -2.81 27.84
CA TYR A 72 3.97 -2.42 29.19
C TYR A 72 2.84 -2.58 30.22
N SER A 73 1.81 -3.37 29.90
CA SER A 73 0.65 -3.62 30.80
C SER A 73 1.06 -4.21 32.16
N ARG A 74 2.24 -4.87 32.22
CA ARG A 74 2.83 -5.38 33.49
C ARG A 74 2.96 -4.33 34.57
N SER A 75 3.00 -3.04 34.24
CA SER A 75 3.08 -1.97 35.24
C SER A 75 1.85 -1.94 36.15
N VAL A 76 0.67 -2.22 35.60
CA VAL A 76 -0.59 -2.31 36.33
C VAL A 76 -0.60 -3.57 37.23
N LEU A 77 -0.19 -4.72 36.66
CA LEU A 77 -0.13 -5.97 37.38
C LEU A 77 0.82 -5.89 38.56
N ARG A 78 2.00 -5.30 38.34
CA ARG A 78 3.00 -5.11 39.40
C ARG A 78 2.47 -4.26 40.56
N LEU A 79 1.80 -3.14 40.25
CA LEU A 79 1.27 -2.27 41.30
C LEU A 79 0.13 -2.91 42.07
N LYS A 80 -0.70 -3.72 41.41
CA LYS A 80 -1.86 -4.35 42.07
C LYS A 80 -1.50 -5.64 42.81
N PHE A 81 -0.62 -6.46 42.23
CA PHE A 81 -0.36 -7.82 42.73
C PHE A 81 1.05 -8.01 43.30
N GLY A 82 1.96 -7.04 43.15
CA GLY A 82 3.34 -7.13 43.62
C GLY A 82 4.27 -7.95 42.71
N GLU A 83 3.79 -8.46 41.58
CA GLU A 83 4.54 -9.33 40.68
C GLU A 83 4.81 -8.65 39.34
N ASN A 84 5.98 -8.90 38.78
CA ASN A 84 6.37 -8.38 37.45
C ASN A 84 6.12 -9.44 36.37
N VAL A 85 4.90 -9.50 35.84
CA VAL A 85 4.49 -10.42 34.79
C VAL A 85 4.57 -9.69 33.44
N GLY A 86 5.65 -9.93 32.70
CA GLY A 86 5.86 -9.33 31.35
C GLY A 86 5.16 -10.10 30.24
N GLU A 87 4.86 -9.41 29.16
CA GLU A 87 4.30 -10.02 27.94
C GLU A 87 5.10 -9.60 26.69
N ALA A 88 5.49 -10.60 25.90
CA ALA A 88 6.10 -10.40 24.57
C ALA A 88 5.80 -11.63 23.70
N ARG A 89 5.41 -11.39 22.44
CA ARG A 89 5.03 -12.47 21.50
C ARG A 89 5.56 -12.17 20.10
N LYS A 90 5.94 -13.23 19.38
CA LYS A 90 6.46 -13.10 18.01
C LYS A 90 5.35 -12.66 17.06
N THR A 91 5.56 -11.50 16.43
CA THR A 91 4.72 -10.94 15.37
C THR A 91 5.30 -11.34 14.01
N ILE A 92 4.47 -11.88 13.13
CA ILE A 92 4.87 -12.40 11.81
C ILE A 92 4.00 -11.77 10.74
N ILE A 93 4.65 -11.20 9.73
CA ILE A 93 4.04 -10.69 8.52
C ILE A 93 4.61 -11.48 7.35
N GLY A 94 3.75 -12.07 6.52
CA GLY A 94 4.13 -12.87 5.36
C GLY A 94 4.71 -12.04 4.22
N ASN A 95 4.79 -12.68 3.05
CA ASN A 95 5.30 -12.05 1.82
C ASN A 95 4.17 -11.32 1.09
N ASN A 96 4.53 -10.29 0.29
CA ASN A 96 3.58 -9.56 -0.54
C ASN A 96 2.38 -9.03 0.28
N VAL A 97 2.68 -8.25 1.33
CA VAL A 97 1.67 -7.70 2.24
C VAL A 97 1.66 -6.18 2.15
N PHE A 98 0.47 -5.61 1.98
CA PHE A 98 0.25 -4.16 2.10
C PHE A 98 -0.40 -3.83 3.44
N ILE A 99 0.17 -2.87 4.17
CA ILE A 99 -0.37 -2.40 5.45
C ILE A 99 -0.81 -0.95 5.31
N GLY A 100 -2.12 -0.74 5.37
CA GLY A 100 -2.77 0.56 5.23
C GLY A 100 -2.44 1.52 6.37
N MET A 101 -2.56 2.82 6.09
CA MET A 101 -2.20 3.92 6.99
C MET A 101 -2.85 3.80 8.37
N ASN A 102 -2.07 4.16 9.40
CA ASN A 102 -2.51 4.20 10.81
C ASN A 102 -3.03 2.86 11.36
N SER A 103 -2.65 1.72 10.75
CA SER A 103 -2.96 0.41 11.31
C SER A 103 -2.03 0.07 12.47
N VAL A 104 -2.54 -0.70 13.41
CA VAL A 104 -1.77 -1.24 14.54
C VAL A 104 -1.76 -2.76 14.48
N ILE A 105 -0.58 -3.34 14.40
CA ILE A 105 -0.37 -4.78 14.44
C ILE A 105 0.05 -5.14 15.84
N LEU A 106 -0.82 -5.78 16.59
CA LEU A 106 -0.57 -6.16 17.98
C LEU A 106 0.38 -7.36 18.06
N MET A 107 1.11 -7.43 19.18
CA MET A 107 2.05 -8.51 19.46
C MET A 107 1.39 -9.90 19.31
N GLY A 108 2.12 -10.83 18.72
CA GLY A 108 1.64 -12.19 18.48
C GLY A 108 0.75 -12.35 17.26
N SER A 109 0.50 -11.25 16.51
CA SER A 109 -0.26 -11.33 15.27
C SER A 109 0.51 -12.09 14.19
N ARG A 110 -0.22 -12.85 13.38
CA ARG A 110 0.29 -13.55 12.20
C ARG A 110 -0.55 -13.18 10.99
N ILE A 111 0.08 -12.54 10.02
CA ILE A 111 -0.55 -12.14 8.75
C ILE A 111 0.05 -13.02 7.66
N GLY A 112 -0.81 -13.70 6.90
CA GLY A 112 -0.41 -14.58 5.79
C GLY A 112 0.14 -13.79 4.59
N ASN A 113 0.52 -14.54 3.56
CA ASN A 113 1.02 -13.97 2.32
C ASN A 113 -0.11 -13.32 1.49
N ASN A 114 0.24 -12.47 0.51
CA ASN A 114 -0.71 -11.84 -0.41
C ASN A 114 -1.89 -11.17 0.32
N THR A 115 -1.62 -10.47 1.41
CA THR A 115 -2.65 -9.92 2.29
C THR A 115 -2.66 -8.39 2.23
N ILE A 116 -3.86 -7.80 2.19
CA ILE A 116 -4.05 -6.36 2.30
C ILE A 116 -4.67 -6.05 3.66
N VAL A 117 -4.00 -5.23 4.45
CA VAL A 117 -4.53 -4.67 5.69
C VAL A 117 -5.11 -3.29 5.40
N GLY A 118 -6.42 -3.13 5.60
CA GLY A 118 -7.10 -1.84 5.42
C GLY A 118 -6.61 -0.77 6.40
N ALA A 119 -6.64 0.49 5.99
CA ALA A 119 -6.20 1.61 6.83
C ALA A 119 -6.97 1.68 8.15
N GLY A 120 -6.30 2.10 9.25
CA GLY A 120 -6.89 2.24 10.57
C GLY A 120 -7.26 0.93 11.27
N SER A 121 -6.78 -0.21 10.79
CA SER A 121 -7.11 -1.51 11.35
C SER A 121 -6.30 -1.82 12.62
N ILE A 122 -6.93 -2.51 13.58
CA ILE A 122 -6.28 -3.09 14.76
C ILE A 122 -6.20 -4.61 14.57
N VAL A 123 -5.03 -5.09 14.17
CA VAL A 123 -4.81 -6.50 13.83
C VAL A 123 -4.37 -7.27 15.06
N SER A 124 -5.14 -8.30 15.42
CA SER A 124 -4.84 -9.22 16.54
C SER A 124 -5.25 -10.64 16.16
N GLY A 125 -4.33 -11.59 16.27
CA GLY A 125 -4.57 -13.00 15.96
C GLY A 125 -3.91 -13.47 14.68
N THR A 126 -4.41 -14.58 14.12
CA THR A 126 -3.85 -15.21 12.92
C THR A 126 -4.80 -15.07 11.74
N PHE A 127 -4.26 -14.62 10.62
CA PHE A 127 -4.98 -14.43 9.35
C PHE A 127 -4.34 -15.29 8.26
N PRO A 128 -5.14 -15.95 7.42
CA PRO A 128 -4.63 -16.80 6.35
C PRO A 128 -4.00 -15.99 5.22
N ASP A 129 -3.45 -16.70 4.23
CA ASP A 129 -2.99 -16.12 2.96
C ASP A 129 -4.19 -15.64 2.12
N ASP A 130 -3.92 -14.78 1.13
CA ASP A 130 -4.84 -14.38 0.07
C ASP A 130 -6.14 -13.71 0.57
N VAL A 131 -6.03 -12.82 1.54
CA VAL A 131 -7.20 -12.13 2.13
C VAL A 131 -7.02 -10.62 2.25
N ILE A 132 -8.16 -9.94 2.32
CA ILE A 132 -8.27 -8.55 2.76
C ILE A 132 -8.75 -8.56 4.21
N ILE A 133 -7.99 -7.92 5.10
CA ILE A 133 -8.38 -7.76 6.51
C ILE A 133 -8.56 -6.29 6.84
N ALA A 134 -9.57 -5.94 7.61
CA ALA A 134 -9.80 -4.56 8.04
C ALA A 134 -10.65 -4.49 9.32
N GLY A 135 -10.63 -3.33 9.95
CA GLY A 135 -11.49 -2.97 11.08
C GLY A 135 -10.80 -2.97 12.43
N ASN A 136 -11.57 -2.67 13.48
CA ASN A 136 -11.14 -2.69 14.88
C ASN A 136 -12.18 -3.46 15.73
N PRO A 137 -11.89 -4.68 16.18
CA PRO A 137 -10.74 -5.52 15.80
C PRO A 137 -10.82 -5.97 14.33
N ALA A 138 -9.66 -6.16 13.68
CA ALA A 138 -9.61 -6.58 12.28
C ALA A 138 -10.27 -7.95 12.07
N ARG A 139 -10.95 -8.10 10.92
CA ARG A 139 -11.57 -9.34 10.44
C ARG A 139 -11.27 -9.52 8.97
N VAL A 140 -11.36 -10.74 8.50
CA VAL A 140 -11.35 -11.03 7.05
C VAL A 140 -12.60 -10.41 6.44
N ILE A 141 -12.40 -9.57 5.43
CA ILE A 141 -13.46 -8.86 4.70
C ILE A 141 -13.87 -9.67 3.47
N CYS A 142 -12.89 -10.16 2.71
CA CYS A 142 -13.07 -11.01 1.53
C CYS A 142 -11.75 -11.68 1.19
N ASN A 143 -11.77 -12.63 0.26
CA ASN A 143 -10.54 -13.16 -0.34
C ASN A 143 -9.96 -12.19 -1.38
N LEU A 144 -8.70 -12.42 -1.76
CA LEU A 144 -7.96 -11.55 -2.68
C LEU A 144 -8.55 -11.58 -4.09
N ASP A 145 -9.03 -12.73 -4.57
CA ASP A 145 -9.64 -12.87 -5.89
C ASP A 145 -10.94 -12.06 -6.01
N GLU A 146 -11.81 -12.15 -5.01
CA GLU A 146 -13.03 -11.31 -4.95
C GLU A 146 -12.70 -9.83 -4.92
N TYR A 147 -11.66 -9.45 -4.18
CA TYR A 147 -11.20 -8.06 -4.13
C TYR A 147 -10.68 -7.61 -5.49
N TYR A 148 -9.88 -8.44 -6.14
CA TYR A 148 -9.32 -8.16 -7.46
C TYR A 148 -10.42 -7.91 -8.50
N GLU A 149 -11.42 -8.78 -8.59
CA GLU A 149 -12.52 -8.61 -9.55
C GLU A 149 -13.33 -7.33 -9.27
N LYS A 150 -13.61 -7.03 -8.02
CA LYS A 150 -14.23 -5.75 -7.63
C LYS A 150 -13.38 -4.55 -8.01
N ARG A 151 -12.05 -4.63 -7.85
CA ARG A 151 -11.12 -3.55 -8.19
C ARG A 151 -11.04 -3.31 -9.70
N LYS A 152 -11.08 -4.34 -10.51
CA LYS A 152 -11.11 -4.21 -11.99
C LYS A 152 -12.28 -3.32 -12.43
N ILE A 153 -13.47 -3.61 -11.96
CA ILE A 153 -14.67 -2.82 -12.29
C ILE A 153 -14.53 -1.39 -11.76
N LYS A 154 -14.23 -1.23 -10.48
CA LYS A 154 -14.13 0.09 -9.85
C LYS A 154 -13.04 0.97 -10.45
N SER A 155 -11.92 0.40 -10.87
CA SER A 155 -10.82 1.19 -11.45
C SER A 155 -11.23 1.90 -12.75
N ILE A 156 -12.15 1.32 -13.50
CA ILE A 156 -12.71 1.92 -14.73
C ILE A 156 -13.60 3.11 -14.37
N GLU A 157 -14.50 2.92 -13.40
CA GLU A 157 -15.37 3.98 -12.89
C GLU A 157 -14.57 5.14 -12.31
N GLU A 158 -13.53 4.83 -11.52
CA GLU A 158 -12.63 5.81 -10.92
C GLU A 158 -11.84 6.61 -11.96
N ALA A 159 -11.38 5.96 -13.04
CA ALA A 159 -10.72 6.64 -14.15
C ALA A 159 -11.64 7.64 -14.85
N LYS A 160 -12.91 7.24 -15.09
CA LYS A 160 -13.93 8.12 -15.67
C LYS A 160 -14.29 9.28 -14.73
N GLN A 161 -14.46 8.99 -13.44
CA GLN A 161 -14.70 10.04 -12.43
C GLN A 161 -13.56 11.05 -12.39
N PHE A 162 -12.31 10.58 -12.44
CA PHE A 162 -11.14 11.45 -12.50
C PHE A 162 -11.16 12.33 -13.78
N ALA A 163 -11.39 11.73 -14.94
CA ALA A 163 -11.41 12.45 -16.22
C ALA A 163 -12.52 13.50 -16.27
N ASN A 164 -13.73 13.16 -15.82
CA ASN A 164 -14.87 14.06 -15.77
C ASN A 164 -14.69 15.18 -14.73
N GLY A 165 -14.16 14.86 -13.54
CA GLY A 165 -13.83 15.87 -12.53
C GLY A 165 -12.71 16.82 -12.97
N PHE A 166 -11.74 16.33 -13.76
CA PHE A 166 -10.71 17.16 -14.36
C PHE A 166 -11.33 18.12 -15.40
N TYR A 167 -12.27 17.63 -16.22
CA TYR A 167 -13.01 18.46 -17.17
C TYR A 167 -13.80 19.57 -16.48
N ASP A 168 -14.47 19.28 -15.37
CA ASP A 168 -15.21 20.28 -14.58
C ASP A 168 -14.32 21.40 -14.06
N LEU A 169 -13.06 21.08 -13.73
CA LEU A 169 -12.09 22.05 -13.21
C LEU A 169 -11.36 22.83 -14.30
N LYS A 170 -11.06 22.20 -15.46
CA LYS A 170 -10.15 22.74 -16.49
C LYS A 170 -10.83 23.04 -17.80
N ASN A 171 -12.12 22.69 -17.96
CA ASN A 171 -12.89 22.77 -19.21
C ASN A 171 -12.22 22.05 -20.40
N ARG A 172 -11.46 21.00 -20.10
CA ARG A 172 -10.87 20.05 -21.06
C ARG A 172 -10.64 18.71 -20.37
N TYR A 173 -10.56 17.64 -21.13
CA TYR A 173 -10.14 16.33 -20.57
C TYR A 173 -8.63 16.31 -20.25
N PRO A 174 -8.21 15.48 -19.28
CA PRO A 174 -6.79 15.33 -18.93
C PRO A 174 -6.00 14.75 -20.12
N THR A 175 -4.70 14.99 -20.17
CA THR A 175 -3.81 14.24 -21.08
C THR A 175 -3.49 12.86 -20.50
N ILE A 176 -2.85 11.98 -21.27
CA ILE A 176 -2.38 10.68 -20.79
C ILE A 176 -1.43 10.85 -19.59
N GLU A 177 -0.56 11.86 -19.65
CA GLU A 177 0.37 12.18 -18.55
C GLU A 177 -0.37 12.64 -17.30
N GLU A 178 -1.44 13.41 -17.45
CA GLU A 178 -2.28 13.86 -16.32
C GLU A 178 -3.15 12.74 -15.74
N MET A 179 -3.51 11.72 -16.53
CA MET A 179 -4.14 10.49 -16.03
C MET A 179 -3.20 9.68 -15.12
N GLY A 180 -1.90 9.79 -15.34
CA GLY A 180 -0.88 9.16 -14.52
C GLY A 180 -0.84 7.62 -14.61
N ASN A 181 0.03 7.02 -13.82
CA ASN A 181 0.24 5.58 -13.80
C ASN A 181 -0.97 4.76 -13.26
N ALA A 182 -1.81 5.38 -12.43
CA ALA A 182 -2.94 4.69 -11.82
C ALA A 182 -4.01 4.24 -12.82
N PHE A 183 -4.18 5.01 -13.92
CA PHE A 183 -5.25 4.77 -14.89
C PHE A 183 -4.78 4.47 -16.30
N SER A 184 -3.54 4.81 -16.63
CA SER A 184 -3.01 4.70 -18.00
C SER A 184 -3.01 3.27 -18.55
N TRP A 185 -2.90 2.26 -17.70
CA TRP A 185 -2.95 0.85 -18.12
C TRP A 185 -4.30 0.43 -18.73
N GLN A 186 -5.35 1.19 -18.51
CA GLN A 186 -6.67 0.91 -19.06
C GLN A 186 -6.77 1.16 -20.57
N PHE A 187 -5.89 2.01 -21.14
CA PHE A 187 -5.98 2.43 -22.54
C PHE A 187 -4.63 2.54 -23.27
N LEU A 188 -3.49 2.43 -22.57
CA LEU A 188 -2.19 2.43 -23.25
C LEU A 188 -1.98 1.15 -24.06
N PRO A 189 -1.57 1.26 -25.33
CA PRO A 189 -1.17 0.09 -26.12
C PRO A 189 0.02 -0.64 -25.49
N ARG A 190 0.03 -1.96 -25.56
CA ARG A 190 1.11 -2.81 -25.02
C ARG A 190 2.28 -2.90 -26.02
N THR A 191 2.97 -1.77 -26.20
CA THR A 191 4.05 -1.60 -27.18
C THR A 191 5.30 -1.02 -26.53
N THR A 192 6.45 -1.26 -27.14
CA THR A 192 7.73 -0.66 -26.73
C THR A 192 7.68 0.87 -26.79
N GLU A 193 6.97 1.43 -27.78
CA GLU A 193 6.78 2.87 -27.91
C GLU A 193 6.04 3.47 -26.69
N SER A 194 5.00 2.77 -26.18
CA SER A 194 4.30 3.18 -24.96
C SER A 194 5.22 3.15 -23.74
N LEU A 195 6.08 2.13 -23.61
CA LEU A 195 7.04 2.02 -22.52
C LEU A 195 8.06 3.14 -22.55
N GLU A 196 8.60 3.48 -23.72
CA GLU A 196 9.58 4.56 -23.87
C GLU A 196 8.96 5.92 -23.61
N LYS A 197 7.83 6.21 -24.24
CA LYS A 197 7.15 7.50 -24.15
C LYS A 197 6.64 7.80 -22.74
N TYR A 198 6.12 6.81 -22.04
CA TYR A 198 5.54 6.94 -20.71
C TYR A 198 6.38 6.22 -19.64
N SER A 199 7.69 6.17 -19.79
CA SER A 199 8.61 5.44 -18.93
C SER A 199 8.46 5.74 -17.43
N ALA A 200 8.09 6.97 -17.08
CA ALA A 200 7.82 7.36 -15.70
C ALA A 200 6.67 6.59 -15.04
N PHE A 201 5.70 6.06 -15.82
CA PHE A 201 4.57 5.30 -15.28
C PHE A 201 4.93 3.89 -14.84
N PHE A 202 6.08 3.40 -15.27
CA PHE A 202 6.58 2.05 -14.97
C PHE A 202 7.64 2.05 -13.87
N ASN A 203 8.06 3.22 -13.39
CA ASN A 203 8.99 3.38 -12.27
C ASN A 203 8.23 3.48 -10.94
N LEU A 204 7.61 2.38 -10.53
CA LEU A 204 6.85 2.32 -9.29
C LEU A 204 7.79 2.10 -8.10
N LYS A 205 7.73 3.00 -7.13
CA LYS A 205 8.62 2.92 -5.98
C LYS A 205 8.35 1.65 -5.16
N GLY A 206 9.37 0.81 -5.07
CA GLY A 206 9.34 -0.43 -4.28
C GLY A 206 8.86 -1.65 -5.05
N ASP A 207 8.63 -1.51 -6.35
CA ASP A 207 8.36 -2.63 -7.24
C ASP A 207 9.57 -2.86 -8.14
N ASP A 208 9.77 -4.10 -8.57
CA ASP A 208 10.80 -4.42 -9.56
C ASP A 208 10.37 -3.89 -10.92
N HIS A 209 11.22 -3.08 -11.55
CA HIS A 209 10.90 -2.45 -12.83
C HIS A 209 10.66 -3.47 -13.95
N SER A 210 11.42 -4.57 -13.98
CA SER A 210 11.27 -5.60 -15.00
C SER A 210 9.95 -6.34 -14.85
N ASP A 211 9.53 -6.62 -13.61
CA ASP A 211 8.24 -7.23 -13.31
C ASP A 211 7.07 -6.31 -13.70
N VAL A 212 7.15 -5.02 -13.38
CA VAL A 212 6.13 -4.03 -13.77
C VAL A 212 5.97 -3.97 -15.30
N VAL A 213 7.09 -3.93 -16.04
CA VAL A 213 7.09 -3.92 -17.51
C VAL A 213 6.50 -5.22 -18.06
N ASP A 214 6.92 -6.35 -17.54
CA ASP A 214 6.43 -7.67 -17.93
C ASP A 214 4.92 -7.81 -17.70
N CYS A 215 4.44 -7.39 -16.53
CA CYS A 215 3.01 -7.37 -16.21
C CYS A 215 2.23 -6.47 -17.17
N PHE A 216 2.75 -5.27 -17.47
CA PHE A 216 2.14 -4.39 -18.45
C PHE A 216 2.04 -5.05 -19.81
N MET A 217 3.12 -5.57 -20.36
CA MET A 217 3.16 -6.17 -21.69
C MET A 217 2.27 -7.41 -21.85
N LYS A 218 2.08 -8.18 -20.77
CA LYS A 218 1.22 -9.38 -20.74
C LYS A 218 -0.26 -9.05 -20.50
N SER A 219 -0.56 -7.88 -19.98
CA SER A 219 -1.93 -7.47 -19.67
C SER A 219 -2.68 -7.01 -20.93
N THR A 220 -4.00 -6.92 -20.84
CA THR A 220 -4.85 -6.40 -21.91
C THR A 220 -5.44 -5.06 -21.48
N PRO A 221 -5.37 -3.99 -22.32
CA PRO A 221 -6.04 -2.74 -22.00
C PRO A 221 -7.56 -2.93 -22.03
N TYR A 222 -8.27 -2.15 -21.25
CA TYR A 222 -9.74 -2.18 -21.24
C TYR A 222 -10.33 -1.43 -22.46
N TYR A 223 -9.68 -0.36 -22.87
CA TYR A 223 -10.03 0.43 -24.06
C TYR A 223 -8.94 0.28 -25.12
N ASP A 224 -9.32 0.27 -26.38
CA ASP A 224 -8.39 0.14 -27.51
C ASP A 224 -7.44 1.35 -27.63
N SER A 225 -7.86 2.49 -27.10
CA SER A 225 -7.04 3.71 -27.09
C SER A 225 -7.51 4.70 -26.03
N TYR A 226 -6.66 5.69 -25.76
CA TYR A 226 -7.03 6.85 -24.94
C TYR A 226 -8.22 7.62 -25.52
N ASN A 227 -8.29 7.78 -26.85
CA ASN A 227 -9.42 8.47 -27.49
C ASN A 227 -10.74 7.71 -27.29
N THR A 228 -10.73 6.38 -27.37
CA THR A 228 -11.90 5.56 -27.08
C THR A 228 -12.35 5.74 -25.61
N PHE A 229 -11.41 5.75 -24.68
CA PHE A 229 -11.72 6.03 -23.27
C PHE A 229 -12.39 7.41 -23.08
N ILE A 230 -11.85 8.47 -23.70
CA ILE A 230 -12.43 9.82 -23.59
C ILE A 230 -13.81 9.90 -24.25
N SER A 231 -14.03 9.25 -25.39
CA SER A 231 -15.36 9.19 -26.02
C SER A 231 -16.41 8.62 -25.06
N HIS A 232 -16.10 7.53 -24.36
CA HIS A 232 -16.98 6.97 -23.33
C HIS A 232 -17.23 7.94 -22.15
N CYS A 233 -16.23 8.71 -21.75
CA CYS A 233 -16.42 9.73 -20.71
C CYS A 233 -17.39 10.84 -21.16
N ILE A 234 -17.32 11.26 -22.43
CA ILE A 234 -18.18 12.27 -23.03
C ILE A 234 -19.63 11.77 -23.08
N GLU A 235 -19.86 10.58 -23.62
CA GLU A 235 -21.19 9.94 -23.72
C GLU A 235 -21.87 9.81 -22.36
N GLU A 236 -21.14 9.36 -21.35
CA GLU A 236 -21.66 9.20 -20.00
C GLU A 236 -22.03 10.54 -19.35
N ARG A 237 -21.20 11.58 -19.60
CA ARG A 237 -21.45 12.94 -19.13
C ARG A 237 -22.71 13.54 -19.77
N GLU A 238 -22.86 13.42 -21.09
CA GLU A 238 -24.02 13.93 -21.84
C GLU A 238 -25.31 13.23 -21.37
N SER A 239 -25.27 11.92 -21.19
CA SER A 239 -26.40 11.13 -20.67
C SER A 239 -26.82 11.59 -19.27
N SER A 240 -25.84 11.93 -18.41
CA SER A 240 -26.10 12.40 -17.05
C SER A 240 -26.70 13.80 -16.99
N ILE A 241 -26.39 14.66 -17.98
CA ILE A 241 -26.95 16.01 -18.10
C ILE A 241 -28.41 15.93 -18.63
N GLY A 242 -28.66 15.06 -19.61
CA GLY A 242 -29.99 14.84 -20.17
C GLY A 242 -30.99 14.35 -19.13
N MET A 243 -30.59 13.44 -18.23
CA MET A 243 -31.45 12.93 -17.14
C MET A 243 -31.74 13.94 -16.02
N LYS A 244 -30.98 15.03 -15.90
CA LYS A 244 -31.25 16.11 -14.93
C LYS A 244 -32.14 17.23 -15.48
N ALA A 245 -32.44 17.19 -16.77
CA ALA A 245 -33.25 18.21 -17.46
C ALA A 245 -34.71 17.78 -17.67
N GLU A 246 -35.05 16.53 -17.34
CA GLU A 246 -36.39 16.01 -17.22
C GLU A 246 -36.85 15.99 -15.74
#